data_0010618a76d6806b25d70ccf80e87c7f
#
_entry.id   0010618a76d6806b25d70ccf80e87c7f
#
_cell.length_a   1.000
_cell.length_b   1.000
_cell.length_c   1.000
_cell.angle_alpha   90.00
_cell.angle_beta   90.00
_cell.angle_gamma   90.00
#
_symmetry.space_group_name_H-M   'P 1'
#
loop_
_entity.id
_entity.type
_entity.pdbx_description
1 polymer ?
#
loop_
_entity_poly.entity_id
_entity_poly.type
_entity_poly.pdbx_seq_one_letter_code
_entity_poly.pdbx_strand_id
1 'polypeptide(L)'
;VGASGTSLLALMAKHTLERRRPAAAMITWLMMIFGIAMTAGLVGQLIEPYSHARLTNVVLGLTVITIGLTCLATWRIERGLVSIQKTQQSSKSLMIELKDVWAHDETRKFTVFVFLSMTAYFMQELILEPYAGLVFGYTPGQTTSLSGLQNAGVFCGMLSVGLLASGLKIGTMRAWVQLGCVGSAFMLTAIMTLGQIPLTIPLEFAVVGLGVFNGMFAVAAIGSMMTLAGDGKKEREGTRMGLWGAAQAIAAGFGGLLGTILVDMMRLGGLGVANAYGAVFTFEAALFVWATLIASSSIIDPTHKKSDLPLTGRLENV
;
A
#
# COMPACT_ATOMS: atom_id res chain seq x y z
N VAL A 1 -0.70 -11.56 12.46
CA VAL A 1 -0.84 -11.07 11.07
C VAL A 1 0.48 -11.20 10.31
N GLY A 2 1.63 -10.71 10.82
CA GLY A 2 2.92 -10.78 10.12
C GLY A 2 3.38 -12.20 9.80
N ALA A 3 3.27 -13.14 10.74
CA ALA A 3 3.68 -14.53 10.54
C ALA A 3 2.83 -15.25 9.48
N SER A 4 1.53 -15.02 9.44
CA SER A 4 0.64 -15.63 8.44
C SER A 4 0.88 -15.09 7.03
N GLY A 5 1.14 -13.79 6.90
CA GLY A 5 1.52 -13.16 5.63
C GLY A 5 2.81 -13.74 5.06
N THR A 6 3.83 -13.90 5.90
CA THR A 6 5.13 -14.48 5.48
C THR A 6 4.97 -15.93 5.01
N SER A 7 4.18 -16.74 5.73
CA SER A 7 3.90 -18.15 5.36
C SER A 7 3.16 -18.23 4.02
N LEU A 8 2.17 -17.36 3.79
CA LEU A 8 1.42 -17.28 2.54
C LEU A 8 2.32 -16.91 1.36
N LEU A 9 3.16 -15.89 1.52
CA LEU A 9 4.11 -15.47 0.48
C LEU A 9 5.13 -16.57 0.15
N ALA A 10 5.63 -17.29 1.17
CA ALA A 10 6.53 -18.42 0.99
C ALA A 10 5.86 -19.58 0.23
N LEU A 11 4.59 -19.87 0.55
CA LEU A 11 3.80 -20.89 -0.13
C LEU A 11 3.60 -20.51 -1.60
N MET A 12 3.22 -19.26 -1.87
CA MET A 12 3.06 -18.74 -3.22
C MET A 12 4.35 -18.80 -4.03
N ALA A 13 5.49 -18.44 -3.43
CA ALA A 13 6.78 -18.50 -4.09
C ALA A 13 7.17 -19.95 -4.48
N LYS A 14 6.77 -20.95 -3.69
CA LYS A 14 7.03 -22.37 -3.97
C LYS A 14 6.12 -22.96 -5.06
N HIS A 15 4.86 -22.52 -5.11
CA HIS A 15 3.84 -23.18 -5.93
C HIS A 15 3.43 -22.43 -7.18
N THR A 16 3.86 -21.17 -7.33
CA THR A 16 3.53 -20.37 -8.52
C THR A 16 4.71 -20.37 -9.48
N LEU A 17 4.42 -20.64 -10.77
CA LEU A 17 5.39 -20.49 -11.85
C LEU A 17 6.01 -19.09 -11.81
N GLU A 18 7.32 -18.94 -12.00
CA GLU A 18 8.03 -17.65 -11.93
C GLU A 18 7.34 -16.56 -12.75
N ARG A 19 6.92 -16.87 -13.96
CA ARG A 19 6.20 -15.95 -14.85
C ARG A 19 4.87 -15.44 -14.27
N ARG A 20 4.20 -16.21 -13.38
CA ARG A 20 2.88 -15.88 -12.80
C ARG A 20 2.93 -15.37 -11.37
N ARG A 21 4.09 -15.38 -10.72
CA ARG A 21 4.28 -14.90 -9.34
C ARG A 21 3.77 -13.47 -9.13
N PRO A 22 4.04 -12.50 -10.04
CA PRO A 22 3.53 -11.14 -9.91
C PRO A 22 2.01 -11.07 -9.91
N ALA A 23 1.36 -11.80 -10.82
CA ALA A 23 -0.09 -11.83 -10.89
C ALA A 23 -0.73 -12.48 -9.66
N ALA A 24 -0.12 -13.56 -9.14
CA ALA A 24 -0.59 -14.22 -7.93
C ALA A 24 -0.47 -13.30 -6.71
N ALA A 25 0.66 -12.58 -6.55
CA ALA A 25 0.83 -11.61 -5.50
C ALA A 25 -0.22 -10.48 -5.58
N MET A 26 -0.46 -9.94 -6.77
CA MET A 26 -1.45 -8.88 -7.00
C MET A 26 -2.87 -9.33 -6.64
N ILE A 27 -3.28 -10.53 -7.05
CA ILE A 27 -4.59 -11.10 -6.71
C ILE A 27 -4.71 -11.28 -5.19
N THR A 28 -3.67 -11.78 -4.53
CA THR A 28 -3.68 -11.96 -3.07
C THR A 28 -3.86 -10.63 -2.34
N TRP A 29 -3.18 -9.57 -2.79
CA TRP A 29 -3.35 -8.22 -2.23
C TRP A 29 -4.76 -7.69 -2.46
N LEU A 30 -5.31 -7.85 -3.66
CA LEU A 30 -6.69 -7.46 -3.97
C LEU A 30 -7.69 -8.19 -3.08
N MET A 31 -7.54 -9.50 -2.90
CA MET A 31 -8.39 -10.29 -2.01
C MET A 31 -8.27 -9.84 -0.55
N MET A 32 -7.06 -9.51 -0.11
CA MET A 32 -6.82 -8.98 1.25
C MET A 32 -7.55 -7.66 1.46
N ILE A 33 -7.39 -6.69 0.56
CA ILE A 33 -8.05 -5.37 0.66
C ILE A 33 -9.57 -5.53 0.57
N PHE A 34 -10.06 -6.37 -0.32
CA PHE A 34 -11.49 -6.69 -0.40
C PHE A 34 -12.02 -7.26 0.93
N GLY A 35 -11.27 -8.19 1.53
CA GLY A 35 -11.62 -8.77 2.83
C GLY A 35 -11.67 -7.72 3.95
N ILE A 36 -10.69 -6.81 3.98
CA ILE A 36 -10.66 -5.68 4.96
C ILE A 36 -11.88 -4.78 4.75
N ALA A 37 -12.15 -4.36 3.51
CA ALA A 37 -13.28 -3.47 3.19
C ALA A 37 -14.63 -4.09 3.61
N MET A 38 -14.86 -5.35 3.23
CA MET A 38 -16.09 -6.07 3.58
C MET A 38 -16.23 -6.25 5.09
N THR A 39 -15.17 -6.69 5.76
CA THR A 39 -15.20 -6.91 7.21
C THR A 39 -15.43 -5.61 7.97
N ALA A 40 -14.70 -4.55 7.66
CA ALA A 40 -14.86 -3.25 8.32
C ALA A 40 -16.26 -2.66 8.09
N GLY A 41 -16.78 -2.75 6.86
CA GLY A 41 -18.13 -2.27 6.55
C GLY A 41 -19.22 -3.05 7.29
N LEU A 42 -19.11 -4.38 7.38
CA LEU A 42 -20.06 -5.23 8.10
C LEU A 42 -19.96 -5.03 9.63
N VAL A 43 -18.74 -5.04 10.17
CA VAL A 43 -18.50 -4.86 11.60
C VAL A 43 -18.96 -3.48 12.07
N GLY A 44 -18.71 -2.43 11.29
CA GLY A 44 -19.18 -1.09 11.60
C GLY A 44 -20.69 -1.02 11.78
N GLN A 45 -21.45 -1.67 10.89
CA GLN A 45 -22.93 -1.75 11.01
C GLN A 45 -23.39 -2.63 12.18
N LEU A 46 -22.70 -3.75 12.42
CA LEU A 46 -23.07 -4.68 13.50
C LEU A 46 -22.81 -4.12 14.91
N ILE A 47 -21.88 -3.18 15.05
CA ILE A 47 -21.56 -2.54 16.33
C ILE A 47 -22.59 -1.46 16.69
N GLU A 48 -23.35 -0.92 15.75
CA GLU A 48 -24.37 0.09 16.02
C GLU A 48 -25.68 -0.49 16.58
N PRO A 49 -26.31 0.14 17.59
CA PRO A 49 -25.77 1.17 18.48
C PRO A 49 -24.67 0.60 19.37
N TYR A 50 -23.62 1.39 19.62
CA TYR A 50 -22.43 0.94 20.33
C TYR A 50 -22.75 0.50 21.78
N SER A 51 -22.26 -0.71 22.14
CA SER A 51 -22.19 -1.17 23.52
C SER A 51 -21.01 -2.13 23.68
N HIS A 52 -20.41 -2.17 24.88
CA HIS A 52 -19.29 -3.09 25.18
C HIS A 52 -19.65 -4.56 24.95
N ALA A 53 -20.86 -4.96 25.37
CA ALA A 53 -21.34 -6.33 25.16
C ALA A 53 -21.49 -6.66 23.67
N ARG A 54 -22.04 -5.72 22.88
CA ARG A 54 -22.19 -5.90 21.44
C ARG A 54 -20.84 -6.00 20.74
N LEU A 55 -19.91 -5.12 21.06
CA LEU A 55 -18.54 -5.18 20.54
C LEU A 55 -17.89 -6.54 20.83
N THR A 56 -17.97 -7.00 22.08
CA THR A 56 -17.40 -8.28 22.48
C THR A 56 -18.02 -9.44 21.69
N ASN A 57 -19.34 -9.47 21.53
CA ASN A 57 -20.04 -10.52 20.79
C ASN A 57 -19.66 -10.53 19.30
N VAL A 58 -19.58 -9.35 18.67
CA VAL A 58 -19.18 -9.22 17.26
C VAL A 58 -17.73 -9.69 17.06
N VAL A 59 -16.82 -9.26 17.95
CA VAL A 59 -15.40 -9.68 17.88
C VAL A 59 -15.25 -11.19 18.11
N LEU A 60 -15.96 -11.77 19.07
CA LEU A 60 -15.95 -13.23 19.30
C LEU A 60 -16.48 -13.98 18.08
N GLY A 61 -17.63 -13.55 17.53
CA GLY A 61 -18.18 -14.16 16.32
C GLY A 61 -17.21 -14.10 15.14
N LEU A 62 -16.61 -12.93 14.92
CA LEU A 62 -15.60 -12.75 13.86
C LEU A 62 -14.38 -13.64 14.09
N THR A 63 -13.93 -13.77 15.34
CA THR A 63 -12.79 -14.63 15.68
C THR A 63 -13.07 -16.09 15.35
N VAL A 64 -14.26 -16.60 15.72
CA VAL A 64 -14.67 -17.98 15.40
C VAL A 64 -14.73 -18.20 13.88
N ILE A 65 -15.33 -17.27 13.14
CA ILE A 65 -15.40 -17.33 11.67
C ILE A 65 -13.99 -17.35 11.06
N THR A 66 -13.10 -16.45 11.53
CA THR A 66 -11.73 -16.34 11.02
C THR A 66 -10.93 -17.61 11.28
N ILE A 67 -11.04 -18.19 12.48
CA ILE A 67 -10.39 -19.47 12.80
C ILE A 67 -10.95 -20.58 11.91
N GLY A 68 -12.26 -20.68 11.76
CA GLY A 68 -12.92 -21.67 10.89
C GLY A 68 -12.46 -21.57 9.43
N LEU A 69 -12.47 -20.36 8.87
CA LEU A 69 -12.00 -20.10 7.51
C LEU A 69 -10.50 -20.42 7.35
N THR A 70 -9.68 -20.07 8.33
CA THR A 70 -8.24 -20.36 8.30
C THR A 70 -8.00 -21.87 8.33
N CYS A 71 -8.66 -22.59 9.21
CA CYS A 71 -8.59 -24.06 9.27
C CYS A 71 -9.05 -24.71 7.95
N LEU A 72 -10.13 -24.21 7.37
CA LEU A 72 -10.65 -24.70 6.09
C LEU A 72 -9.66 -24.40 4.95
N ALA A 73 -9.14 -23.19 4.88
CA ALA A 73 -8.21 -22.75 3.84
C ALA A 73 -6.87 -23.50 3.91
N THR A 74 -6.38 -23.80 5.11
CA THR A 74 -5.12 -24.54 5.30
C THR A 74 -5.29 -26.05 5.25
N TRP A 75 -6.55 -26.56 5.24
CA TRP A 75 -6.84 -27.98 5.20
C TRP A 75 -6.26 -28.64 3.95
N ARG A 76 -5.30 -29.51 4.14
CA ARG A 76 -4.62 -30.28 3.07
C ARG A 76 -3.78 -29.44 2.10
N ILE A 77 -3.48 -28.19 2.39
CA ILE A 77 -2.74 -27.31 1.47
C ILE A 77 -1.35 -27.86 1.12
N GLU A 78 -0.75 -28.66 2.01
CA GLU A 78 0.57 -29.28 1.82
C GLU A 78 0.51 -30.74 1.31
N ARG A 79 -0.68 -31.31 1.11
CA ARG A 79 -0.78 -32.69 0.62
C ARG A 79 -0.39 -32.77 -0.86
N GLY A 80 0.68 -33.53 -1.14
CA GLY A 80 1.19 -33.75 -2.50
C GLY A 80 2.30 -32.77 -2.93
N LEU A 81 2.79 -31.92 -2.03
CA LEU A 81 3.88 -31.00 -2.31
C LEU A 81 5.21 -31.74 -2.17
N VAL A 82 5.87 -32.00 -3.31
CA VAL A 82 7.27 -32.43 -3.33
C VAL A 82 8.12 -31.24 -2.92
N SER A 83 8.88 -31.39 -1.84
CA SER A 83 9.86 -30.38 -1.40
C SER A 83 10.87 -30.15 -2.50
N ILE A 84 10.72 -29.09 -3.28
CA ILE A 84 11.75 -28.66 -4.21
C ILE A 84 12.91 -28.15 -3.36
N GLN A 85 14.01 -28.87 -3.47
CA GLN A 85 15.27 -28.65 -2.75
C GLN A 85 15.66 -27.18 -2.70
N LYS A 86 16.17 -26.80 -1.52
CA LYS A 86 16.85 -25.53 -1.25
C LYS A 86 17.79 -25.18 -2.40
N THR A 87 17.47 -24.14 -3.14
CA THR A 87 18.48 -23.42 -3.90
C THR A 87 19.49 -22.94 -2.87
N GLN A 88 20.74 -23.41 -2.98
CA GLN A 88 21.83 -22.93 -2.15
C GLN A 88 21.88 -21.39 -2.29
N GLN A 89 21.44 -20.72 -1.24
CA GLN A 89 21.70 -19.31 -1.11
C GLN A 89 23.21 -19.12 -1.11
N SER A 90 23.70 -18.42 -2.11
CA SER A 90 25.08 -17.93 -2.17
C SER A 90 25.40 -17.27 -0.83
N SER A 91 26.47 -17.72 -0.19
CA SER A 91 26.87 -17.27 1.17
C SER A 91 27.57 -15.89 1.17
N LYS A 92 27.22 -15.03 0.23
CA LYS A 92 27.64 -13.62 0.30
C LYS A 92 26.90 -12.95 1.45
N SER A 93 27.64 -12.29 2.34
CA SER A 93 27.05 -11.54 3.45
C SER A 93 25.95 -10.62 2.92
N LEU A 94 24.73 -10.77 3.43
CA LEU A 94 23.57 -9.91 3.10
C LEU A 94 23.92 -8.41 3.15
N MET A 95 24.84 -8.03 4.04
CA MET A 95 25.30 -6.66 4.18
C MET A 95 26.07 -6.16 2.93
N ILE A 96 26.85 -7.02 2.29
CA ILE A 96 27.59 -6.67 1.06
C ILE A 96 26.63 -6.52 -0.11
N GLU A 97 25.69 -7.44 -0.25
CA GLU A 97 24.66 -7.37 -1.29
C GLU A 97 23.77 -6.13 -1.12
N LEU A 98 23.38 -5.82 0.12
CA LEU A 98 22.58 -4.64 0.44
C LEU A 98 23.35 -3.35 0.10
N LYS A 99 24.64 -3.27 0.42
CA LYS A 99 25.50 -2.12 0.10
C LYS A 99 25.64 -1.94 -1.42
N ASP A 100 25.81 -3.03 -2.16
CA ASP A 100 25.89 -3.02 -3.61
C ASP A 100 24.58 -2.58 -4.27
N VAL A 101 23.42 -3.05 -3.75
CA VAL A 101 22.09 -2.67 -4.23
C VAL A 101 21.80 -1.20 -3.93
N TRP A 102 22.21 -0.71 -2.74
CA TRP A 102 22.06 0.70 -2.34
C TRP A 102 22.95 1.66 -3.14
N ALA A 103 24.07 1.19 -3.65
CA ALA A 103 24.96 1.99 -4.50
C ALA A 103 24.33 2.37 -5.86
N HIS A 104 23.27 1.64 -6.29
CA HIS A 104 22.55 1.96 -7.53
C HIS A 104 21.56 3.10 -7.29
N ASP A 105 21.75 4.21 -7.98
CA ASP A 105 20.96 5.44 -7.81
C ASP A 105 19.46 5.23 -8.00
N GLU A 106 19.06 4.48 -9.02
CA GLU A 106 17.65 4.13 -9.29
C GLU A 106 17.01 3.35 -8.14
N THR A 107 17.71 2.33 -7.62
CA THR A 107 17.21 1.52 -6.51
C THR A 107 17.10 2.34 -5.23
N ARG A 108 18.07 3.21 -4.95
CA ARG A 108 18.05 4.10 -3.79
C ARG A 108 16.89 5.09 -3.86
N LYS A 109 16.71 5.77 -5.00
CA LYS A 109 15.59 6.70 -5.21
C LYS A 109 14.26 6.00 -5.07
N PHE A 110 14.10 4.82 -5.65
CA PHE A 110 12.87 4.05 -5.53
C PHE A 110 12.62 3.59 -4.10
N THR A 111 13.65 3.20 -3.35
CA THR A 111 13.53 2.84 -1.93
C THR A 111 13.05 4.04 -1.08
N VAL A 112 13.62 5.22 -1.33
CA VAL A 112 13.20 6.46 -0.64
C VAL A 112 11.76 6.81 -1.01
N PHE A 113 11.37 6.68 -2.29
CA PHE A 113 9.99 6.85 -2.72
C PHE A 113 9.03 5.90 -1.98
N VAL A 114 9.35 4.60 -1.92
CA VAL A 114 8.53 3.62 -1.20
C VAL A 114 8.42 3.98 0.28
N PHE A 115 9.53 4.33 0.92
CA PHE A 115 9.54 4.71 2.33
C PHE A 115 8.66 5.94 2.59
N LEU A 116 8.80 7.02 1.82
CA LEU A 116 8.04 8.26 2.01
C LEU A 116 6.54 8.06 1.75
N SER A 117 6.20 7.43 0.63
CA SER A 117 4.80 7.22 0.26
C SER A 117 4.09 6.26 1.22
N MET A 118 4.77 5.21 1.68
CA MET A 118 4.22 4.30 2.67
C MET A 118 4.14 4.92 4.07
N THR A 119 5.10 5.78 4.45
CA THR A 119 5.00 6.54 5.71
C THR A 119 3.75 7.42 5.70
N ALA A 120 3.51 8.18 4.63
CA ALA A 120 2.30 8.98 4.50
C ALA A 120 1.03 8.11 4.55
N TYR A 121 1.01 6.99 3.84
CA TYR A 121 -0.11 6.05 3.84
C TYR A 121 -0.45 5.52 5.24
N PHE A 122 0.55 5.07 6.01
CA PHE A 122 0.32 4.50 7.34
C PHE A 122 0.08 5.56 8.42
N MET A 123 0.53 6.80 8.22
CA MET A 123 0.15 7.91 9.12
C MET A 123 -1.36 8.12 9.10
N GLN A 124 -1.95 8.29 7.92
CA GLN A 124 -3.39 8.54 7.80
C GLN A 124 -4.24 7.38 8.33
N GLU A 125 -3.78 6.13 8.18
CA GLU A 125 -4.53 4.95 8.61
C GLU A 125 -4.84 4.96 10.11
N LEU A 126 -3.90 5.44 10.93
CA LEU A 126 -4.09 5.52 12.38
C LEU A 126 -4.80 6.79 12.88
N ILE A 127 -4.76 7.88 12.11
CA ILE A 127 -5.34 9.16 12.59
C ILE A 127 -6.71 9.45 12.00
N LEU A 128 -7.12 8.80 10.91
CA LEU A 128 -8.37 9.10 10.21
C LEU A 128 -9.61 8.75 11.05
N GLU A 129 -9.64 7.58 11.70
CA GLU A 129 -10.76 7.19 12.57
C GLU A 129 -10.92 8.10 13.79
N PRO A 130 -9.86 8.38 14.60
CA PRO A 130 -9.96 9.36 15.68
C PRO A 130 -10.35 10.76 15.20
N TYR A 131 -9.88 11.18 14.03
CA TYR A 131 -10.27 12.45 13.43
C TYR A 131 -11.76 12.51 13.14
N ALA A 132 -12.31 11.47 12.49
CA ALA A 132 -13.75 11.40 12.20
C ALA A 132 -14.59 11.41 13.48
N GLY A 133 -14.15 10.70 14.53
CA GLY A 133 -14.82 10.70 15.83
C GLY A 133 -14.77 12.05 16.56
N LEU A 134 -13.58 12.67 16.62
CA LEU A 134 -13.36 13.89 17.42
C LEU A 134 -13.82 15.17 16.73
N VAL A 135 -13.77 15.25 15.40
CA VAL A 135 -14.11 16.47 14.64
C VAL A 135 -15.52 16.41 14.08
N PHE A 136 -15.97 15.24 13.62
CA PHE A 136 -17.30 15.09 13.01
C PHE A 136 -18.30 14.39 13.92
N GLY A 137 -17.88 13.92 15.11
CA GLY A 137 -18.76 13.26 16.07
C GLY A 137 -19.21 11.86 15.66
N TYR A 138 -18.47 11.19 14.80
CA TYR A 138 -18.81 9.83 14.38
C TYR A 138 -18.70 8.83 15.54
N THR A 139 -19.66 7.92 15.59
CA THR A 139 -19.63 6.79 16.52
C THR A 139 -18.56 5.77 16.11
N PRO A 140 -18.13 4.88 17.03
CA PRO A 140 -17.17 3.81 16.69
C PRO A 140 -17.60 2.93 15.51
N GLY A 141 -18.89 2.65 15.36
CA GLY A 141 -19.41 1.91 14.22
C GLY A 141 -19.32 2.69 12.91
N GLN A 142 -19.59 4.00 12.96
CA GLN A 142 -19.46 4.88 11.79
C GLN A 142 -18.00 5.05 11.37
N THR A 143 -17.05 5.19 12.31
CA THR A 143 -15.61 5.28 11.98
C THR A 143 -15.10 3.98 11.38
N THR A 144 -15.52 2.83 11.93
CA THR A 144 -15.18 1.51 11.36
C THR A 144 -15.77 1.34 9.95
N SER A 145 -17.01 1.76 9.72
CA SER A 145 -17.62 1.77 8.39
C SER A 145 -16.86 2.69 7.43
N LEU A 146 -16.38 3.85 7.89
CA LEU A 146 -15.58 4.79 7.12
C LEU A 146 -14.26 4.15 6.66
N SER A 147 -13.58 3.40 7.53
CA SER A 147 -12.40 2.60 7.15
C SER A 147 -12.74 1.52 6.11
N GLY A 148 -13.92 0.91 6.22
CA GLY A 148 -14.44 -0.01 5.21
C GLY A 148 -14.62 0.67 3.85
N LEU A 149 -15.19 1.87 3.81
CA LEU A 149 -15.37 2.68 2.60
C LEU A 149 -14.03 3.11 2.01
N GLN A 150 -13.05 3.52 2.83
CA GLN A 150 -11.70 3.83 2.39
C GLN A 150 -11.06 2.62 1.68
N ASN A 151 -11.10 1.44 2.30
CA ASN A 151 -10.53 0.22 1.72
C ASN A 151 -11.30 -0.24 0.46
N ALA A 152 -12.61 -0.02 0.38
CA ALA A 152 -13.37 -0.21 -0.86
C ALA A 152 -12.87 0.73 -1.96
N GLY A 153 -12.56 1.98 -1.64
CA GLY A 153 -11.89 2.92 -2.53
C GLY A 153 -10.53 2.39 -3.00
N VAL A 154 -9.69 1.89 -2.08
CA VAL A 154 -8.39 1.28 -2.40
C VAL A 154 -8.57 0.12 -3.38
N PHE A 155 -9.52 -0.77 -3.12
CA PHE A 155 -9.84 -1.88 -4.02
C PHE A 155 -10.22 -1.40 -5.43
N CYS A 156 -11.11 -0.41 -5.53
CA CYS A 156 -11.51 0.17 -6.80
C CYS A 156 -10.32 0.84 -7.52
N GLY A 157 -9.47 1.56 -6.80
CA GLY A 157 -8.25 2.17 -7.33
C GLY A 157 -7.28 1.14 -7.90
N MET A 158 -7.02 0.07 -7.15
CA MET A 158 -6.15 -1.03 -7.59
C MET A 158 -6.73 -1.74 -8.82
N LEU A 159 -8.04 -2.00 -8.81
CA LEU A 159 -8.73 -2.65 -9.93
C LEU A 159 -8.69 -1.78 -11.18
N SER A 160 -8.90 -0.47 -11.06
CA SER A 160 -8.87 0.46 -12.18
C SER A 160 -7.51 0.49 -12.87
N VAL A 161 -6.42 0.57 -12.12
CA VAL A 161 -5.05 0.50 -12.70
C VAL A 161 -4.80 -0.88 -13.31
N GLY A 162 -5.19 -1.96 -12.64
CA GLY A 162 -5.07 -3.32 -13.17
C GLY A 162 -5.75 -3.48 -14.53
N LEU A 163 -6.97 -2.98 -14.68
CA LEU A 163 -7.72 -3.03 -15.93
C LEU A 163 -7.20 -2.06 -17.00
N LEU A 164 -6.91 -0.82 -16.63
CA LEU A 164 -6.49 0.22 -17.57
C LEU A 164 -5.04 0.02 -18.02
N ALA A 165 -4.11 -0.23 -17.11
CA ALA A 165 -2.71 -0.37 -17.45
C ALA A 165 -2.39 -1.74 -18.08
N SER A 166 -2.96 -2.84 -17.56
CA SER A 166 -2.66 -4.19 -18.03
C SER A 166 -3.63 -4.64 -19.15
N GLY A 167 -4.92 -4.29 -19.06
CA GLY A 167 -5.94 -4.69 -20.02
C GLY A 167 -5.96 -3.78 -21.25
N LEU A 168 -6.16 -2.49 -21.04
CA LEU A 168 -6.30 -1.51 -22.13
C LEU A 168 -4.96 -0.87 -22.54
N LYS A 169 -3.87 -1.12 -21.81
CA LYS A 169 -2.53 -0.54 -22.03
C LYS A 169 -2.53 1.01 -22.03
N ILE A 170 -3.40 1.60 -21.21
CA ILE A 170 -3.52 3.05 -21.06
C ILE A 170 -2.57 3.53 -19.96
N GLY A 171 -1.72 4.50 -20.29
CA GLY A 171 -0.80 5.12 -19.36
C GLY A 171 0.42 4.26 -19.01
N THR A 172 1.39 4.88 -18.36
CA THR A 172 2.60 4.22 -17.84
C THR A 172 2.48 4.00 -16.34
N MET A 173 3.20 3.05 -15.78
CA MET A 173 3.23 2.82 -14.33
C MET A 173 3.66 4.09 -13.59
N ARG A 174 4.58 4.87 -14.16
CA ARG A 174 5.00 6.17 -13.64
C ARG A 174 3.83 7.15 -13.55
N ALA A 175 3.03 7.28 -14.61
CA ALA A 175 1.88 8.18 -14.63
C ALA A 175 0.83 7.77 -13.59
N TRP A 176 0.58 6.46 -13.41
CA TRP A 176 -0.34 5.96 -12.40
C TRP A 176 0.15 6.19 -10.97
N VAL A 177 1.46 6.02 -10.70
CA VAL A 177 2.07 6.38 -9.41
C VAL A 177 1.89 7.87 -9.13
N GLN A 178 2.21 8.73 -10.10
CA GLN A 178 2.09 10.18 -9.95
C GLN A 178 0.65 10.62 -9.72
N LEU A 179 -0.29 10.11 -10.52
CA LEU A 179 -1.72 10.39 -10.37
C LEU A 179 -2.23 9.97 -9.00
N GLY A 180 -1.85 8.77 -8.53
CA GLY A 180 -2.21 8.27 -7.22
C GLY A 180 -1.66 9.14 -6.09
N CYS A 181 -0.38 9.47 -6.11
CA CYS A 181 0.23 10.30 -5.05
C CYS A 181 -0.33 11.74 -5.04
N VAL A 182 -0.47 12.37 -6.20
CA VAL A 182 -1.04 13.74 -6.30
C VAL A 182 -2.51 13.74 -5.89
N GLY A 183 -3.28 12.74 -6.34
CA GLY A 183 -4.67 12.58 -5.95
C GLY A 183 -4.84 12.33 -4.44
N SER A 184 -3.96 11.52 -3.83
CA SER A 184 -3.95 11.32 -2.37
C SER A 184 -3.65 12.63 -1.63
N ALA A 185 -2.65 13.40 -2.07
CA ALA A 185 -2.35 14.71 -1.49
C ALA A 185 -3.53 15.69 -1.61
N PHE A 186 -4.23 15.69 -2.75
CA PHE A 186 -5.42 16.51 -2.96
C PHE A 186 -6.56 16.09 -2.01
N MET A 187 -6.83 14.79 -1.87
CA MET A 187 -7.88 14.30 -0.97
C MET A 187 -7.56 14.53 0.50
N LEU A 188 -6.29 14.42 0.92
CA LEU A 188 -5.88 14.78 2.28
C LEU A 188 -6.12 16.27 2.56
N THR A 189 -5.83 17.14 1.59
CA THR A 189 -6.13 18.57 1.70
C THR A 189 -7.64 18.81 1.76
N ALA A 190 -8.44 18.06 1.01
CA ALA A 190 -9.90 18.12 1.09
C ALA A 190 -10.41 17.67 2.47
N ILE A 191 -9.91 16.55 3.03
CA ILE A 191 -10.26 16.06 4.36
C ILE A 191 -9.93 17.12 5.44
N MET A 192 -8.74 17.75 5.34
CA MET A 192 -8.34 18.84 6.22
C MET A 192 -9.33 20.01 6.15
N THR A 193 -9.69 20.46 4.94
CA THR A 193 -10.59 21.60 4.75
C THR A 193 -12.01 21.33 5.24
N LEU A 194 -12.52 20.11 5.06
CA LEU A 194 -13.82 19.68 5.58
C LEU A 194 -13.93 19.78 7.10
N GLY A 195 -12.84 19.55 7.82
CA GLY A 195 -12.84 19.69 9.30
C GLY A 195 -12.66 21.11 9.80
N GLN A 196 -12.25 22.04 8.95
CA GLN A 196 -12.03 23.44 9.33
C GLN A 196 -13.17 24.37 8.89
N ILE A 197 -13.85 24.03 7.80
CA ILE A 197 -14.93 24.82 7.22
C ILE A 197 -16.19 23.94 7.17
N PRO A 198 -17.34 24.41 7.68
CA PRO A 198 -18.58 23.65 7.61
C PRO A 198 -19.08 23.57 6.16
N LEU A 199 -18.55 22.63 5.42
CA LEU A 199 -18.99 22.31 4.07
C LEU A 199 -20.09 21.24 4.13
N THR A 200 -21.03 21.29 3.20
CA THR A 200 -22.13 20.33 3.08
C THR A 200 -21.71 18.98 2.44
N ILE A 201 -20.43 18.86 2.09
CA ILE A 201 -19.90 17.64 1.45
C ILE A 201 -19.62 16.60 2.55
N PRO A 202 -20.19 15.40 2.47
CA PRO A 202 -19.90 14.33 3.42
C PRO A 202 -18.43 13.91 3.39
N LEU A 203 -17.84 13.64 4.57
CA LEU A 203 -16.45 13.20 4.72
C LEU A 203 -16.15 11.92 3.93
N GLU A 204 -17.14 11.05 3.81
CA GLU A 204 -17.06 9.76 3.12
C GLU A 204 -16.58 9.90 1.66
N PHE A 205 -17.02 10.94 0.95
CA PHE A 205 -16.59 11.16 -0.45
C PHE A 205 -15.09 11.43 -0.55
N ALA A 206 -14.56 12.26 0.35
CA ALA A 206 -13.13 12.56 0.38
C ALA A 206 -12.31 11.33 0.80
N VAL A 207 -12.82 10.54 1.75
CA VAL A 207 -12.17 9.31 2.24
C VAL A 207 -12.18 8.21 1.17
N VAL A 208 -13.30 8.01 0.47
CA VAL A 208 -13.36 7.07 -0.68
C VAL A 208 -12.40 7.53 -1.78
N GLY A 209 -12.39 8.82 -2.12
CA GLY A 209 -11.46 9.39 -3.09
C GLY A 209 -10.00 9.16 -2.70
N LEU A 210 -9.66 9.38 -1.43
CA LEU A 210 -8.34 9.08 -0.88
C LEU A 210 -8.00 7.60 -1.04
N GLY A 211 -8.93 6.70 -0.72
CA GLY A 211 -8.78 5.26 -0.95
C GLY A 211 -8.48 4.94 -2.41
N VAL A 212 -9.25 5.49 -3.35
CA VAL A 212 -9.05 5.25 -4.79
C VAL A 212 -7.64 5.65 -5.23
N PHE A 213 -7.18 6.85 -4.88
CA PHE A 213 -5.84 7.30 -5.25
C PHE A 213 -4.73 6.53 -4.53
N ASN A 214 -4.93 6.14 -3.29
CA ASN A 214 -4.02 5.24 -2.55
C ASN A 214 -3.90 3.87 -3.24
N GLY A 215 -5.02 3.30 -3.69
CA GLY A 215 -5.02 2.04 -4.44
C GLY A 215 -4.29 2.16 -5.78
N MET A 216 -4.48 3.27 -6.48
CA MET A 216 -3.79 3.54 -7.76
C MET A 216 -2.28 3.58 -7.57
N PHE A 217 -1.76 4.37 -6.62
CA PHE A 217 -0.32 4.46 -6.43
C PHE A 217 0.26 3.14 -5.92
N ALA A 218 -0.41 2.45 -5.02
CA ALA A 218 0.10 1.22 -4.42
C ALA A 218 0.31 0.11 -5.46
N VAL A 219 -0.69 -0.16 -6.30
CA VAL A 219 -0.56 -1.20 -7.34
C VAL A 219 0.44 -0.80 -8.42
N ALA A 220 0.49 0.49 -8.80
CA ALA A 220 1.45 0.98 -9.78
C ALA A 220 2.89 0.97 -9.23
N ALA A 221 3.08 1.25 -7.93
CA ALA A 221 4.37 1.12 -7.24
C ALA A 221 4.84 -0.33 -7.21
N ILE A 222 3.95 -1.29 -6.88
CA ILE A 222 4.27 -2.73 -6.92
C ILE A 222 4.65 -3.17 -8.33
N GLY A 223 3.91 -2.72 -9.35
CA GLY A 223 4.24 -3.00 -10.76
C GLY A 223 5.61 -2.45 -11.17
N SER A 224 5.91 -1.22 -10.77
CA SER A 224 7.23 -0.58 -11.00
C SER A 224 8.35 -1.33 -10.28
N MET A 225 8.09 -1.77 -9.03
CA MET A 225 9.02 -2.56 -8.23
C MET A 225 9.39 -3.87 -8.93
N MET A 226 8.41 -4.57 -9.49
CA MET A 226 8.64 -5.83 -10.22
C MET A 226 9.44 -5.60 -11.50
N THR A 227 9.16 -4.52 -12.23
CA THR A 227 9.90 -4.17 -13.44
C THR A 227 11.35 -3.83 -13.13
N LEU A 228 11.59 -2.98 -12.13
CA LEU A 228 12.94 -2.60 -11.69
C LEU A 228 13.73 -3.77 -11.10
N ALA A 229 13.06 -4.72 -10.43
CA ALA A 229 13.72 -5.92 -9.93
C ALA A 229 14.25 -6.78 -11.09
N GLY A 230 13.44 -6.96 -12.16
CA GLY A 230 13.76 -7.79 -13.31
C GLY A 230 14.80 -7.19 -14.27
N ASP A 231 15.03 -5.87 -14.27
CA ASP A 231 16.01 -5.19 -15.16
C ASP A 231 17.48 -5.38 -14.73
N GLY A 232 17.75 -6.14 -13.66
CA GLY A 232 19.10 -6.40 -13.16
C GLY A 232 19.55 -7.86 -13.33
N LYS A 233 20.75 -8.19 -12.79
CA LYS A 233 21.19 -9.58 -12.68
C LYS A 233 20.20 -10.35 -11.80
N LYS A 234 19.71 -11.51 -12.27
CA LYS A 234 18.73 -12.38 -11.58
C LYS A 234 19.09 -12.67 -10.11
N GLU A 235 20.38 -12.69 -9.80
CA GLU A 235 20.88 -12.92 -8.44
C GLU A 235 20.55 -11.80 -7.44
N ARG A 236 20.22 -10.57 -7.91
CA ARG A 236 19.93 -9.39 -7.07
C ARG A 236 18.45 -9.06 -6.95
N GLU A 237 17.59 -9.75 -7.69
CA GLU A 237 16.14 -9.52 -7.66
C GLU A 237 15.56 -9.70 -6.26
N GLY A 238 15.91 -10.80 -5.59
CA GLY A 238 15.46 -11.08 -4.23
C GLY A 238 15.93 -10.05 -3.20
N THR A 239 17.16 -9.57 -3.31
CA THR A 239 17.72 -8.55 -2.39
C THR A 239 17.05 -7.20 -2.58
N ARG A 240 16.74 -6.79 -3.82
CA ARG A 240 15.98 -5.56 -4.11
C ARG A 240 14.56 -5.65 -3.55
N MET A 241 13.85 -6.75 -3.80
CA MET A 241 12.51 -6.98 -3.24
C MET A 241 12.51 -6.98 -1.71
N GLY A 242 13.53 -7.59 -1.10
CA GLY A 242 13.72 -7.60 0.35
C GLY A 242 13.96 -6.19 0.91
N LEU A 243 14.78 -5.36 0.26
CA LEU A 243 15.05 -3.98 0.65
C LEU A 243 13.76 -3.13 0.62
N TRP A 244 12.97 -3.25 -0.44
CA TRP A 244 11.72 -2.50 -0.55
C TRP A 244 10.66 -2.98 0.43
N GLY A 245 10.55 -4.30 0.66
CA GLY A 245 9.69 -4.85 1.70
C GLY A 245 10.09 -4.39 3.11
N ALA A 246 11.40 -4.31 3.39
CA ALA A 246 11.90 -3.76 4.65
C ALA A 246 11.58 -2.26 4.78
N ALA A 247 11.76 -1.46 3.72
CA ALA A 247 11.38 -0.05 3.71
C ALA A 247 9.89 0.15 3.99
N GLN A 248 9.03 -0.67 3.39
CA GLN A 248 7.58 -0.65 3.64
C GLN A 248 7.24 -1.06 5.07
N ALA A 249 7.87 -2.10 5.62
CA ALA A 249 7.63 -2.56 6.99
C ALA A 249 8.05 -1.52 8.03
N ILE A 250 9.21 -0.86 7.82
CA ILE A 250 9.68 0.23 8.69
C ILE A 250 8.72 1.42 8.58
N ALA A 251 8.32 1.79 7.36
CA ALA A 251 7.36 2.87 7.13
C ALA A 251 6.00 2.60 7.80
N ALA A 252 5.52 1.35 7.82
CA ALA A 252 4.28 0.97 8.48
C ALA A 252 4.36 1.17 9.99
N GLY A 253 5.42 0.69 10.65
CA GLY A 253 5.61 0.86 12.08
C GLY A 253 5.86 2.32 12.48
N PHE A 254 6.72 3.01 11.75
CA PHE A 254 7.10 4.39 12.03
C PHE A 254 5.99 5.39 11.66
N GLY A 255 5.34 5.21 10.52
CA GLY A 255 4.33 6.13 10.00
C GLY A 255 3.15 6.29 10.96
N GLY A 256 2.57 5.19 11.42
CA GLY A 256 1.46 5.26 12.37
C GLY A 256 1.81 5.97 13.67
N LEU A 257 2.98 5.65 14.25
CA LEU A 257 3.46 6.33 15.45
C LEU A 257 3.73 7.82 15.19
N LEU A 258 4.35 8.15 14.06
CA LEU A 258 4.65 9.54 13.70
C LEU A 258 3.37 10.37 13.58
N GLY A 259 2.33 9.85 12.94
CA GLY A 259 1.05 10.53 12.80
C GLY A 259 0.43 10.88 14.14
N THR A 260 0.32 9.90 15.04
CA THR A 260 -0.27 10.12 16.38
C THR A 260 0.57 11.05 17.25
N ILE A 261 1.90 10.89 17.26
CA ILE A 261 2.81 11.77 18.01
C ILE A 261 2.71 13.22 17.51
N LEU A 262 2.67 13.44 16.20
CA LEU A 262 2.53 14.80 15.65
C LEU A 262 1.19 15.43 16.03
N VAL A 263 0.08 14.70 15.98
CA VAL A 263 -1.22 15.19 16.45
C VAL A 263 -1.14 15.60 17.93
N ASP A 264 -0.58 14.76 18.78
CA ASP A 264 -0.45 15.04 20.22
C ASP A 264 0.46 16.25 20.49
N MET A 265 1.60 16.36 19.81
CA MET A 265 2.48 17.52 19.90
C MET A 265 1.80 18.83 19.48
N MET A 266 1.04 18.82 18.38
CA MET A 266 0.27 19.98 17.92
C MET A 266 -0.81 20.38 18.92
N ARG A 267 -1.48 19.40 19.55
CA ARG A 267 -2.48 19.64 20.60
C ARG A 267 -1.85 20.19 21.88
N LEU A 268 -0.72 19.65 22.31
CA LEU A 268 0.06 20.18 23.46
C LEU A 268 0.55 21.61 23.19
N GLY A 269 0.85 21.94 21.93
CA GLY A 269 1.18 23.29 21.48
C GLY A 269 0.01 24.27 21.45
N GLY A 270 -1.20 23.85 21.89
CA GLY A 270 -2.38 24.71 21.98
C GLY A 270 -3.27 24.77 20.75
N LEU A 271 -3.01 23.96 19.71
CA LEU A 271 -3.90 23.89 18.54
C LEU A 271 -5.20 23.15 18.91
N GLY A 272 -6.32 23.69 18.41
CA GLY A 272 -7.60 22.97 18.47
C GLY A 272 -7.56 21.64 17.72
N VAL A 273 -8.45 20.71 18.07
CA VAL A 273 -8.45 19.33 17.54
C VAL A 273 -8.40 19.31 16.01
N ALA A 274 -9.32 19.99 15.33
CA ALA A 274 -9.39 20.03 13.88
C ALA A 274 -8.09 20.57 13.22
N ASN A 275 -7.49 21.61 13.83
CA ASN A 275 -6.25 22.20 13.31
C ASN A 275 -5.04 21.29 13.53
N ALA A 276 -4.98 20.57 14.67
CA ALA A 276 -3.91 19.63 14.96
C ALA A 276 -3.88 18.48 13.93
N TYR A 277 -5.03 17.86 13.69
CA TYR A 277 -5.15 16.83 12.65
C TYR A 277 -4.93 17.41 11.25
N GLY A 278 -5.45 18.60 10.97
CA GLY A 278 -5.26 19.30 9.70
C GLY A 278 -3.79 19.57 9.39
N ALA A 279 -2.98 19.95 10.37
CA ALA A 279 -1.53 20.13 10.22
C ALA A 279 -0.84 18.82 9.83
N VAL A 280 -1.24 17.69 10.43
CA VAL A 280 -0.69 16.38 10.11
C VAL A 280 -1.11 15.93 8.71
N PHE A 281 -2.38 16.09 8.31
CA PHE A 281 -2.80 15.82 6.93
C PHE A 281 -2.08 16.68 5.90
N THR A 282 -1.76 17.95 6.24
CA THR A 282 -0.93 18.81 5.37
C THR A 282 0.48 18.25 5.22
N PHE A 283 1.08 17.78 6.31
CA PHE A 283 2.38 17.15 6.28
C PHE A 283 2.38 15.86 5.44
N GLU A 284 1.37 15.03 5.58
CA GLU A 284 1.19 13.81 4.75
C GLU A 284 1.03 14.16 3.26
N ALA A 285 0.22 15.17 2.95
CA ALA A 285 0.06 15.65 1.58
C ALA A 285 1.40 16.12 0.99
N ALA A 286 2.23 16.82 1.79
CA ALA A 286 3.58 17.23 1.39
C ALA A 286 4.49 16.01 1.14
N LEU A 287 4.40 14.95 1.96
CA LEU A 287 5.14 13.71 1.75
C LEU A 287 4.72 13.03 0.43
N PHE A 288 3.44 12.97 0.09
CA PHE A 288 2.97 12.43 -1.19
C PHE A 288 3.44 13.26 -2.38
N VAL A 289 3.42 14.59 -2.27
CA VAL A 289 3.99 15.47 -3.30
C VAL A 289 5.48 15.22 -3.48
N TRP A 290 6.23 15.10 -2.39
CA TRP A 290 7.66 14.79 -2.45
C TRP A 290 7.92 13.41 -3.05
N ALA A 291 7.15 12.40 -2.65
CA ALA A 291 7.20 11.08 -3.27
C ALA A 291 6.95 11.13 -4.79
N THR A 292 6.01 11.97 -5.25
CA THR A 292 5.75 12.19 -6.68
C THR A 292 6.98 12.73 -7.40
N LEU A 293 7.69 13.71 -6.81
CA LEU A 293 8.91 14.28 -7.41
C LEU A 293 10.02 13.23 -7.53
N ILE A 294 10.19 12.39 -6.52
CA ILE A 294 11.17 11.30 -6.56
C ILE A 294 10.76 10.24 -7.58
N ALA A 295 9.50 9.85 -7.62
CA ALA A 295 8.98 8.89 -8.60
C ALA A 295 9.19 9.37 -10.04
N SER A 296 9.12 10.68 -10.26
CA SER A 296 9.37 11.28 -11.58
C SER A 296 10.78 11.05 -12.10
N SER A 297 11.75 10.88 -11.23
CA SER A 297 13.16 10.68 -11.56
C SER A 297 13.65 9.23 -11.48
N SER A 298 12.89 8.34 -10.81
CA SER A 298 13.33 6.98 -10.48
C SER A 298 12.60 5.88 -11.26
N ILE A 299 11.40 6.14 -11.75
CA ILE A 299 10.63 5.16 -12.51
C ILE A 299 10.93 5.36 -14.00
N ILE A 300 11.70 4.46 -14.60
CA ILE A 300 12.05 4.51 -16.01
C ILE A 300 10.83 4.16 -16.86
N ASP A 301 10.52 5.01 -17.84
CA ASP A 301 9.52 4.70 -18.85
C ASP A 301 10.15 3.79 -19.91
N PRO A 302 9.64 2.56 -20.13
CA PRO A 302 10.21 1.64 -21.11
C PRO A 302 10.19 2.19 -22.56
N THR A 303 9.40 3.23 -22.83
CA THR A 303 9.34 3.90 -24.13
C THR A 303 10.61 4.69 -24.44
N HIS A 304 11.30 5.26 -23.46
CA HIS A 304 12.55 6.00 -23.66
C HIS A 304 13.76 5.08 -23.93
N LYS A 305 13.76 3.84 -23.41
CA LYS A 305 14.88 2.90 -23.61
C LYS A 305 14.98 2.40 -25.06
N LYS A 306 13.93 2.56 -25.88
CA LYS A 306 13.94 2.19 -27.30
C LYS A 306 14.52 3.28 -28.22
N SER A 307 14.59 4.54 -27.78
CA SER A 307 15.12 5.65 -28.59
C SER A 307 16.64 5.77 -28.52
N ASP A 308 17.29 5.20 -27.50
CA ASP A 308 18.73 5.31 -27.26
C ASP A 308 19.55 4.13 -27.84
N LEU A 309 18.93 3.20 -28.57
CA LEU A 309 19.64 2.20 -29.33
C LEU A 309 20.25 2.89 -30.59
N PRO A 310 21.59 2.96 -30.72
CA PRO A 310 22.22 3.54 -31.89
C PRO A 310 21.77 2.79 -33.14
N LEU A 311 21.36 3.56 -34.16
CA LEU A 311 20.90 3.06 -35.48
C LEU A 311 21.97 2.28 -36.29
N THR A 312 23.11 1.97 -35.70
CA THR A 312 24.25 1.31 -36.35
C THR A 312 24.10 -0.20 -36.55
N GLY A 313 23.02 -0.84 -36.08
CA GLY A 313 22.81 -2.29 -36.23
C GLY A 313 21.92 -2.72 -37.41
N ARG A 314 21.60 -1.85 -38.36
CA ARG A 314 20.60 -2.15 -39.42
C ARG A 314 21.16 -2.38 -40.84
N LEU A 315 22.48 -2.42 -41.01
CA LEU A 315 23.11 -2.55 -42.34
C LEU A 315 24.05 -3.75 -42.51
N GLU A 316 23.99 -4.76 -41.67
CA GLU A 316 24.75 -6.00 -41.88
C GLU A 316 23.82 -7.21 -42.01
N ASN A 317 22.95 -7.24 -42.98
CA ASN A 317 22.34 -8.45 -43.56
C ASN A 317 21.62 -8.04 -44.85
N VAL A 318 22.39 -7.82 -45.92
CA VAL A 318 22.01 -7.95 -47.33
C VAL A 318 22.98 -8.87 -48.03
#